data_67345cf9acfa735aa3cf6646dfd92477
#
_entry.id   67345cf9acfa735aa3cf6646dfd92477
#
_cell.length_a   1.000
_cell.length_b   1.000
_cell.length_c   1.000
_cell.angle_alpha   90.00
_cell.angle_beta   90.00
_cell.angle_gamma   90.00
#
_symmetry.space_group_name_H-M   'P 1'
#
loop_
_entity.id
_entity.type
_entity.pdbx_description
1 polymer ?
#
loop_
_entity_poly.entity_id
_entity_poly.type
_entity_poly.pdbx_seq_one_letter_code
_entity_poly.pdbx_strand_id
1 'polypeptide(L)'
;MKKILTIFIMLLITAAVWAGEYTVQKLPNGQTVVVYPIKDNPIVTIDTWIKTGSINETDENNGVAHFLEHLFFKGTKSHPTGDMDRILESKGAVVNAATSKDFTHYYITIPSEYFDTAMELHSDMLLHPQIPRKELEKERKVVLEEIAKDGNTPSKKVYDNLNDMLYTKHPYKRKVIGSADIIGTIRREEILDYFNNYYAPSNMITLVVGDVDTEKAIAKIQQSF
;
A
#
# COMPACT_ATOMS: atom_id res chain seq x y z
N MET A 1 54.78 -10.87 -39.23
CA MET A 1 53.45 -10.33 -39.00
C MET A 1 52.69 -11.26 -38.07
N LYS A 2 53.14 -11.32 -36.83
CA LYS A 2 52.53 -12.08 -35.73
C LYS A 2 52.40 -11.09 -34.61
N LYS A 3 51.32 -10.44 -34.36
CA LYS A 3 51.30 -9.61 -33.14
C LYS A 3 50.00 -8.87 -32.78
N ILE A 4 48.88 -9.10 -33.45
CA ILE A 4 47.69 -8.30 -33.15
C ILE A 4 46.44 -9.17 -32.83
N LEU A 5 46.64 -10.45 -32.54
CA LEU A 5 45.52 -11.33 -32.22
C LEU A 5 45.36 -11.64 -30.72
N THR A 6 46.12 -10.95 -29.86
CA THR A 6 46.14 -11.27 -28.41
C THR A 6 45.48 -10.21 -27.55
N ILE A 7 44.91 -9.16 -28.11
CA ILE A 7 44.36 -8.03 -27.31
C ILE A 7 42.82 -7.95 -27.33
N PHE A 8 42.13 -8.81 -28.01
CA PHE A 8 40.66 -8.78 -28.09
C PHE A 8 39.95 -9.87 -27.24
N ILE A 9 40.71 -10.60 -26.41
CA ILE A 9 40.14 -11.50 -25.38
C ILE A 9 39.99 -10.77 -24.02
N MET A 10 40.22 -9.48 -24.05
CA MET A 10 40.12 -8.67 -22.83
C MET A 10 38.74 -8.06 -22.77
N LEU A 11 38.06 -8.32 -21.67
CA LEU A 11 36.87 -7.62 -21.19
C LEU A 11 35.51 -7.95 -21.87
N LEU A 12 35.15 -9.20 -21.93
CA LEU A 12 33.82 -9.58 -21.50
C LEU A 12 33.87 -9.94 -20.00
N ILE A 13 34.25 -8.98 -19.19
CA ILE A 13 33.76 -8.95 -17.83
C ILE A 13 32.27 -8.62 -18.01
N THR A 14 31.45 -9.64 -18.17
CA THR A 14 30.06 -9.56 -17.81
C THR A 14 30.07 -9.11 -16.36
N ALA A 15 29.77 -7.83 -16.14
CA ALA A 15 29.25 -7.41 -14.86
C ALA A 15 28.04 -8.32 -14.66
N ALA A 16 28.22 -9.40 -13.89
CA ALA A 16 27.09 -10.10 -13.31
C ALA A 16 26.46 -9.04 -12.43
N VAL A 17 25.42 -8.40 -12.97
CA VAL A 17 24.49 -7.67 -12.13
C VAL A 17 23.95 -8.76 -11.23
N TRP A 18 24.43 -8.80 -10.01
CA TRP A 18 23.83 -9.58 -8.95
C TRP A 18 22.44 -8.93 -8.72
N ALA A 19 21.47 -9.33 -9.52
CA ALA A 19 20.10 -9.23 -9.13
C ALA A 19 20.00 -10.13 -7.89
N GLY A 20 19.94 -9.53 -6.71
CA GLY A 20 19.78 -10.26 -5.46
C GLY A 20 18.62 -11.25 -5.62
N GLU A 21 18.78 -12.44 -5.09
CA GLU A 21 17.77 -13.48 -5.19
C GLU A 21 16.59 -13.12 -4.30
N TYR A 22 15.43 -12.78 -4.89
CA TYR A 22 14.20 -12.57 -4.16
C TYR A 22 13.43 -13.90 -4.04
N THR A 23 12.68 -14.05 -2.96
CA THR A 23 11.83 -15.22 -2.71
C THR A 23 10.37 -14.81 -2.88
N VAL A 24 9.61 -15.60 -3.65
CA VAL A 24 8.15 -15.48 -3.75
C VAL A 24 7.51 -16.73 -3.17
N GLN A 25 6.61 -16.54 -2.22
CA GLN A 25 5.89 -17.66 -1.59
C GLN A 25 4.40 -17.32 -1.45
N LYS A 26 3.56 -18.33 -1.69
CA LYS A 26 2.13 -18.27 -1.36
C LYS A 26 1.89 -18.95 -0.03
N LEU A 27 1.34 -18.21 0.93
CA LEU A 27 1.03 -18.72 2.27
C LEU A 27 -0.27 -19.56 2.30
N PRO A 28 -0.49 -20.36 3.34
CA PRO A 28 -1.71 -21.19 3.49
C PRO A 28 -3.01 -20.35 3.51
N ASN A 29 -2.98 -19.11 4.01
CA ASN A 29 -4.12 -18.19 4.00
C ASN A 29 -4.38 -17.54 2.62
N GLY A 30 -3.59 -17.90 1.60
CA GLY A 30 -3.71 -17.40 0.23
C GLY A 30 -2.94 -16.12 -0.07
N GLN A 31 -2.30 -15.48 0.93
CA GLN A 31 -1.46 -14.29 0.73
C GLN A 31 -0.21 -14.64 -0.09
N THR A 32 0.18 -13.73 -0.96
CA THR A 32 1.47 -13.80 -1.65
C THR A 32 2.49 -12.97 -0.89
N VAL A 33 3.65 -13.52 -0.62
CA VAL A 33 4.77 -12.83 0.05
C VAL A 33 5.95 -12.76 -0.89
N VAL A 34 6.60 -11.61 -0.95
CA VAL A 34 7.84 -11.38 -1.69
C VAL A 34 8.88 -10.84 -0.71
N VAL A 35 10.00 -11.52 -0.56
CA VAL A 35 11.10 -11.06 0.30
C VAL A 35 12.34 -10.86 -0.55
N TYR A 36 12.92 -9.67 -0.45
CA TYR A 36 14.16 -9.30 -1.11
C TYR A 36 15.18 -8.80 -0.07
N PRO A 37 16.08 -9.67 0.42
CA PRO A 37 17.06 -9.31 1.41
C PRO A 37 18.17 -8.42 0.81
N ILE A 38 18.41 -7.26 1.41
CA ILE A 38 19.48 -6.33 1.07
C ILE A 38 20.21 -5.95 2.36
N LYS A 39 21.47 -6.33 2.50
CA LYS A 39 22.24 -6.18 3.74
C LYS A 39 23.07 -4.90 3.83
N ASP A 40 22.96 -4.01 2.85
CA ASP A 40 23.84 -2.84 2.73
C ASP A 40 23.56 -1.76 3.79
N ASN A 41 22.31 -1.65 4.23
CA ASN A 41 21.86 -0.69 5.24
C ASN A 41 20.91 -1.37 6.24
N PRO A 42 20.94 -1.01 7.53
CA PRO A 42 20.08 -1.59 8.56
C PRO A 42 18.65 -1.01 8.50
N ILE A 43 18.02 -1.09 7.34
CA ILE A 43 16.67 -0.57 7.06
C ILE A 43 15.86 -1.66 6.37
N VAL A 44 14.56 -1.71 6.68
CA VAL A 44 13.61 -2.59 6.03
C VAL A 44 12.35 -1.81 5.65
N THR A 45 11.79 -2.14 4.49
CA THR A 45 10.46 -1.69 4.06
C THR A 45 9.51 -2.88 4.01
N ILE A 46 8.36 -2.73 4.64
CA ILE A 46 7.20 -3.61 4.55
C ILE A 46 6.18 -2.87 3.70
N ASP A 47 5.72 -3.47 2.60
CA ASP A 47 4.74 -2.86 1.71
C ASP A 47 3.67 -3.90 1.35
N THR A 48 2.43 -3.67 1.79
CA THR A 48 1.31 -4.58 1.48
C THR A 48 0.38 -3.96 0.46
N TRP A 49 0.24 -4.64 -0.66
CA TRP A 49 -0.61 -4.30 -1.79
C TRP A 49 -1.91 -5.11 -1.74
N ILE A 50 -3.01 -4.41 -1.73
CA ILE A 50 -4.36 -4.98 -1.80
C ILE A 50 -4.84 -4.84 -3.24
N LYS A 51 -5.34 -5.91 -3.84
CA LYS A 51 -5.85 -5.93 -5.21
C LYS A 51 -7.25 -5.32 -5.27
N THR A 52 -7.35 -4.07 -4.83
CA THR A 52 -8.59 -3.30 -4.87
C THR A 52 -8.30 -1.81 -4.92
N GLY A 53 -9.12 -1.09 -5.65
CA GLY A 53 -9.07 0.34 -5.81
C GLY A 53 -10.38 0.82 -6.43
N SER A 54 -10.40 1.98 -7.07
CA SER A 54 -11.64 2.55 -7.63
C SER A 54 -12.29 1.70 -8.73
N ILE A 55 -11.59 0.73 -9.31
CA ILE A 55 -12.17 -0.22 -10.28
C ILE A 55 -13.24 -1.11 -9.64
N ASN A 56 -13.11 -1.43 -8.35
CA ASN A 56 -14.00 -2.30 -7.61
C ASN A 56 -15.18 -1.55 -6.95
N GLU A 57 -15.23 -0.25 -7.13
CA GLU A 57 -16.31 0.59 -6.61
C GLU A 57 -17.52 0.62 -7.54
N THR A 58 -18.64 1.04 -7.00
CA THR A 58 -19.88 1.33 -7.74
C THR A 58 -20.09 2.84 -7.84
N ASP A 59 -21.14 3.26 -8.54
CA ASP A 59 -21.48 4.69 -8.63
C ASP A 59 -22.02 5.21 -7.28
N GLU A 60 -22.50 4.31 -6.39
CA GLU A 60 -23.05 4.64 -5.05
C GLU A 60 -21.99 4.74 -3.96
N ASN A 61 -20.79 4.14 -4.16
CA ASN A 61 -19.72 4.14 -3.16
C ASN A 61 -18.37 4.64 -3.70
N ASN A 62 -18.36 5.36 -4.85
CA ASN A 62 -17.13 5.84 -5.45
C ASN A 62 -16.33 6.76 -4.51
N GLY A 63 -15.06 6.42 -4.31
CA GLY A 63 -14.16 7.07 -3.37
C GLY A 63 -13.98 6.32 -2.05
N VAL A 64 -14.70 5.20 -1.85
CA VAL A 64 -14.62 4.42 -0.60
C VAL A 64 -13.22 3.83 -0.35
N ALA A 65 -12.51 3.40 -1.40
CA ALA A 65 -11.16 2.86 -1.29
C ALA A 65 -10.18 3.92 -0.75
N HIS A 66 -10.21 5.12 -1.30
CA HIS A 66 -9.38 6.24 -0.85
C HIS A 66 -9.79 6.71 0.55
N PHE A 67 -11.08 6.80 0.83
CA PHE A 67 -11.55 7.18 2.16
C PHE A 67 -11.15 6.14 3.22
N LEU A 68 -11.21 4.85 2.89
CA LEU A 68 -10.73 3.78 3.76
C LEU A 68 -9.23 3.87 4.02
N GLU A 69 -8.42 4.27 3.02
CA GLU A 69 -6.99 4.54 3.19
C GLU A 69 -6.72 5.53 4.32
N HIS A 70 -7.43 6.67 4.36
CA HIS A 70 -7.33 7.66 5.44
C HIS A 70 -7.72 7.10 6.82
N LEU A 71 -8.65 6.14 6.83
CA LEU A 71 -9.21 5.60 8.07
C LEU A 71 -8.38 4.49 8.70
N PHE A 72 -7.50 3.82 7.94
CA PHE A 72 -6.63 2.76 8.48
C PHE A 72 -5.70 3.26 9.58
N PHE A 73 -5.24 4.49 9.49
CA PHE A 73 -4.36 5.11 10.48
C PHE A 73 -5.09 5.61 11.74
N LYS A 74 -6.40 5.38 11.85
CA LYS A 74 -7.24 5.93 12.95
C LYS A 74 -7.49 4.95 14.07
N GLY A 75 -6.67 3.91 14.17
CA GLY A 75 -6.63 2.97 15.30
C GLY A 75 -7.28 1.63 15.02
N THR A 76 -6.86 0.68 15.83
CA THR A 76 -7.34 -0.69 15.89
C THR A 76 -7.95 -0.98 17.27
N LYS A 77 -8.40 -2.21 17.46
CA LYS A 77 -8.89 -2.65 18.79
C LYS A 77 -7.78 -2.64 19.84
N SER A 78 -6.55 -2.96 19.42
CA SER A 78 -5.36 -3.06 20.29
C SER A 78 -4.65 -1.71 20.47
N HIS A 79 -4.76 -0.83 19.48
CA HIS A 79 -4.05 0.45 19.41
C HIS A 79 -5.03 1.59 19.11
N PRO A 80 -5.38 2.42 20.13
CA PRO A 80 -6.22 3.60 19.91
C PRO A 80 -5.62 4.59 18.90
N THR A 81 -6.45 5.49 18.40
CA THR A 81 -6.04 6.54 17.44
C THR A 81 -4.78 7.28 17.91
N GLY A 82 -3.76 7.35 17.03
CA GLY A 82 -2.47 7.99 17.26
C GLY A 82 -1.44 7.15 18.02
N ASP A 83 -1.81 5.98 18.55
CA ASP A 83 -0.86 5.14 19.29
C ASP A 83 0.15 4.46 18.34
N MET A 84 -0.32 3.96 17.20
CA MET A 84 0.55 3.36 16.18
C MET A 84 1.52 4.36 15.59
N ASP A 85 1.04 5.56 15.25
CA ASP A 85 1.88 6.65 14.73
C ASP A 85 2.97 6.99 15.74
N ARG A 86 2.61 7.18 17.01
CA ARG A 86 3.56 7.47 18.09
C ARG A 86 4.62 6.37 18.25
N ILE A 87 4.22 5.09 18.18
CA ILE A 87 5.16 3.96 18.31
C ILE A 87 6.11 3.95 17.11
N LEU A 88 5.60 4.06 15.90
CA LEU A 88 6.39 3.99 14.68
C LEU A 88 7.33 5.20 14.52
N GLU A 89 6.82 6.41 14.75
CA GLU A 89 7.62 7.64 14.71
C GLU A 89 8.75 7.65 15.75
N SER A 90 8.47 7.15 16.97
CA SER A 90 9.51 7.04 18.02
C SER A 90 10.67 6.12 17.64
N LYS A 91 10.49 5.27 16.64
CA LYS A 91 11.49 4.34 16.09
C LYS A 91 12.08 4.82 14.76
N GLY A 92 11.74 6.04 14.34
CA GLY A 92 12.23 6.62 13.08
C GLY A 92 11.58 6.03 11.82
N ALA A 93 10.40 5.47 11.94
CA ALA A 93 9.68 4.94 10.79
C ALA A 93 9.13 6.05 9.88
N VAL A 94 9.07 5.75 8.59
CA VAL A 94 8.28 6.47 7.60
C VAL A 94 7.10 5.59 7.22
N VAL A 95 5.89 6.12 7.35
CA VAL A 95 4.64 5.41 7.06
C VAL A 95 3.87 6.18 6.01
N ASN A 96 3.32 5.48 5.02
CA ASN A 96 2.45 6.09 4.03
C ASN A 96 1.57 5.03 3.34
N ALA A 97 0.61 5.52 2.54
CA ALA A 97 -0.26 4.70 1.72
C ALA A 97 -0.60 5.42 0.42
N ALA A 98 -1.12 4.69 -0.55
CA ALA A 98 -1.69 5.28 -1.76
C ALA A 98 -2.77 4.38 -2.36
N THR A 99 -3.82 5.00 -2.85
CA THR A 99 -4.91 4.36 -3.58
C THR A 99 -4.82 4.70 -5.07
N SER A 100 -4.97 3.68 -5.89
CA SER A 100 -5.02 3.78 -7.35
C SER A 100 -6.35 3.22 -7.88
N LYS A 101 -6.44 3.06 -9.20
CA LYS A 101 -7.62 2.43 -9.82
C LYS A 101 -7.70 0.93 -9.51
N ASP A 102 -6.56 0.23 -9.55
CA ASP A 102 -6.51 -1.25 -9.46
C ASP A 102 -6.00 -1.77 -8.11
N PHE A 103 -5.37 -0.93 -7.32
CA PHE A 103 -4.76 -1.32 -6.06
C PHE A 103 -4.77 -0.20 -5.03
N THR A 104 -4.68 -0.59 -3.78
CA THR A 104 -4.30 0.26 -2.65
C THR A 104 -3.10 -0.39 -1.97
N HIS A 105 -2.10 0.40 -1.54
CA HIS A 105 -0.97 -0.15 -0.82
C HIS A 105 -0.62 0.70 0.39
N TYR A 106 -0.01 0.04 1.37
CA TYR A 106 0.38 0.62 2.65
C TYR A 106 1.80 0.19 2.95
N TYR A 107 2.67 1.12 3.30
CA TYR A 107 4.05 0.78 3.59
C TYR A 107 4.61 1.44 4.83
N ILE A 108 5.56 0.74 5.46
CA ILE A 108 6.37 1.19 6.58
C ILE A 108 7.83 0.96 6.22
N THR A 109 8.64 2.02 6.27
CA THR A 109 10.10 1.93 6.21
C THR A 109 10.66 2.25 7.58
N ILE A 110 11.50 1.37 8.15
CA ILE A 110 11.96 1.44 9.55
C ILE A 110 13.36 0.82 9.69
N PRO A 111 14.17 1.17 10.71
CA PRO A 111 15.36 0.41 11.05
C PRO A 111 15.04 -1.07 11.27
N SER A 112 15.87 -1.97 10.73
CA SER A 112 15.59 -3.42 10.68
C SER A 112 15.44 -4.08 12.05
N GLU A 113 16.05 -3.53 13.10
CA GLU A 113 15.87 -3.99 14.48
C GLU A 113 14.42 -3.92 14.98
N TYR A 114 13.58 -3.06 14.35
CA TYR A 114 12.16 -2.90 14.71
C TYR A 114 11.20 -3.60 13.72
N PHE A 115 11.72 -4.48 12.86
CA PHE A 115 10.93 -5.18 11.85
C PHE A 115 9.72 -5.90 12.46
N ASP A 116 9.91 -6.64 13.55
CA ASP A 116 8.85 -7.40 14.20
C ASP A 116 7.72 -6.49 14.72
N THR A 117 8.10 -5.37 15.36
CA THR A 117 7.12 -4.37 15.81
C THR A 117 6.36 -3.74 14.65
N ALA A 118 7.07 -3.38 13.58
CA ALA A 118 6.44 -2.79 12.40
C ALA A 118 5.47 -3.77 11.72
N MET A 119 5.84 -5.06 11.61
CA MET A 119 4.99 -6.08 11.01
C MET A 119 3.72 -6.33 11.83
N GLU A 120 3.82 -6.36 13.15
CA GLU A 120 2.66 -6.50 14.05
C GLU A 120 1.69 -5.34 13.91
N LEU A 121 2.19 -4.11 13.97
CA LEU A 121 1.35 -2.92 13.82
C LEU A 121 0.74 -2.82 12.42
N HIS A 122 1.53 -3.14 11.38
CA HIS A 122 1.09 -3.12 10.00
C HIS A 122 -0.04 -4.13 9.73
N SER A 123 0.10 -5.36 10.20
CA SER A 123 -0.93 -6.38 10.05
C SER A 123 -2.17 -6.07 10.89
N ASP A 124 -2.02 -5.58 12.13
CA ASP A 124 -3.16 -5.20 12.98
C ASP A 124 -3.98 -4.06 12.34
N MET A 125 -3.29 -3.07 11.77
CA MET A 125 -3.92 -1.99 11.00
C MET A 125 -4.73 -2.53 9.83
N LEU A 126 -4.16 -3.44 9.03
CA LEU A 126 -4.79 -3.95 7.80
C LEU A 126 -5.91 -4.97 8.05
N LEU A 127 -5.89 -5.67 9.19
CA LEU A 127 -6.86 -6.72 9.49
C LEU A 127 -7.95 -6.30 10.49
N HIS A 128 -7.68 -5.32 11.35
CA HIS A 128 -8.55 -4.99 12.49
C HIS A 128 -8.86 -3.50 12.65
N PRO A 129 -9.08 -2.72 11.57
CA PRO A 129 -9.36 -1.29 11.68
C PRO A 129 -10.67 -1.07 12.45
N GLN A 130 -10.67 -0.14 13.41
CA GLN A 130 -11.86 0.16 14.20
C GLN A 130 -12.80 1.18 13.54
N ILE A 131 -12.26 2.06 12.73
CA ILE A 131 -12.98 3.17 12.06
C ILE A 131 -13.90 3.87 13.07
N PRO A 132 -13.35 4.55 14.10
CA PRO A 132 -14.15 5.24 15.10
C PRO A 132 -15.00 6.33 14.46
N ARG A 133 -16.29 6.44 14.81
CA ARG A 133 -17.21 7.42 14.21
C ARG A 133 -16.67 8.86 14.27
N LYS A 134 -16.02 9.22 15.37
CA LYS A 134 -15.44 10.56 15.54
C LYS A 134 -14.31 10.82 14.54
N GLU A 135 -13.45 9.85 14.31
CA GLU A 135 -12.34 9.96 13.35
C GLU A 135 -12.85 9.90 11.90
N LEU A 136 -13.83 9.06 11.62
CA LEU A 136 -14.53 9.05 10.33
C LEU A 136 -15.04 10.45 9.95
N GLU A 137 -15.72 11.15 10.88
CA GLU A 137 -16.25 12.48 10.58
C GLU A 137 -15.16 13.56 10.45
N LYS A 138 -14.01 13.39 11.10
CA LYS A 138 -12.85 14.27 10.89
C LYS A 138 -12.24 14.04 9.50
N GLU A 139 -11.97 12.78 9.15
CA GLU A 139 -11.36 12.43 7.87
C GLU A 139 -12.28 12.74 6.69
N ARG A 140 -13.60 12.60 6.88
CA ARG A 140 -14.59 13.04 5.88
C ARG A 140 -14.35 14.50 5.46
N LYS A 141 -14.10 15.38 6.42
CA LYS A 141 -13.83 16.80 6.13
C LYS A 141 -12.53 16.97 5.36
N VAL A 142 -11.48 16.23 5.76
CA VAL A 142 -10.18 16.24 5.07
C VAL A 142 -10.34 15.81 3.60
N VAL A 143 -11.01 14.68 3.36
CA VAL A 143 -11.22 14.16 1.99
C VAL A 143 -12.08 15.13 1.16
N LEU A 144 -13.11 15.75 1.76
CA LEU A 144 -13.91 16.78 1.06
C LEU A 144 -13.08 18.01 0.68
N GLU A 145 -12.14 18.43 1.53
CA GLU A 145 -11.21 19.52 1.22
C GLU A 145 -10.24 19.11 0.09
N GLU A 146 -9.76 17.88 0.07
CA GLU A 146 -8.94 17.35 -1.02
C GLU A 146 -9.70 17.31 -2.35
N ILE A 147 -10.95 16.85 -2.36
CA ILE A 147 -11.82 16.88 -3.54
C ILE A 147 -11.97 18.31 -4.07
N ALA A 148 -12.19 19.27 -3.19
CA ALA A 148 -12.31 20.68 -3.57
C ALA A 148 -10.99 21.23 -4.15
N LYS A 149 -9.84 20.86 -3.58
CA LYS A 149 -8.51 21.21 -4.07
C LYS A 149 -8.25 20.61 -5.45
N ASP A 150 -8.51 19.31 -5.63
CA ASP A 150 -8.36 18.61 -6.91
C ASP A 150 -9.25 19.24 -7.99
N GLY A 151 -10.50 19.60 -7.64
CA GLY A 151 -11.42 20.32 -8.50
C GLY A 151 -10.92 21.70 -8.96
N ASN A 152 -9.97 22.30 -8.28
CA ASN A 152 -9.34 23.56 -8.65
C ASN A 152 -7.98 23.39 -9.34
N THR A 153 -7.48 22.16 -9.48
CA THR A 153 -6.17 21.87 -10.08
C THR A 153 -6.33 21.61 -11.59
N PRO A 154 -5.76 22.44 -12.49
CA PRO A 154 -5.96 22.30 -13.94
C PRO A 154 -5.53 20.95 -14.51
N SER A 155 -4.39 20.40 -14.07
CA SER A 155 -3.90 19.09 -14.54
C SER A 155 -4.82 17.93 -14.15
N LYS A 156 -5.42 17.99 -12.96
CA LYS A 156 -6.43 17.00 -12.51
C LYS A 156 -7.69 17.07 -13.37
N LYS A 157 -8.17 18.28 -13.68
CA LYS A 157 -9.33 18.47 -14.58
C LYS A 157 -9.08 17.89 -15.97
N VAL A 158 -7.89 18.12 -16.53
CA VAL A 158 -7.52 17.54 -17.83
C VAL A 158 -7.52 16.02 -17.77
N TYR A 159 -6.93 15.44 -16.72
CA TYR A 159 -6.89 13.99 -16.53
C TYR A 159 -8.29 13.38 -16.36
N ASP A 160 -9.14 14.00 -15.54
CA ASP A 160 -10.52 13.58 -15.32
C ASP A 160 -11.33 13.61 -16.63
N ASN A 161 -11.28 14.74 -17.36
CA ASN A 161 -11.97 14.87 -18.64
C ASN A 161 -11.47 13.86 -19.68
N LEU A 162 -10.18 13.56 -19.70
CA LEU A 162 -9.61 12.53 -20.57
C LEU A 162 -10.19 11.15 -20.22
N ASN A 163 -10.26 10.79 -18.94
CA ASN A 163 -10.84 9.52 -18.52
C ASN A 163 -12.34 9.43 -18.87
N ASP A 164 -13.11 10.50 -18.68
CA ASP A 164 -14.53 10.56 -19.04
C ASP A 164 -14.75 10.38 -20.55
N MET A 165 -13.85 10.91 -21.38
CA MET A 165 -13.90 10.75 -22.83
C MET A 165 -13.49 9.33 -23.29
N LEU A 166 -12.50 8.73 -22.63
CA LEU A 166 -11.97 7.41 -23.00
C LEU A 166 -12.84 6.26 -22.48
N TYR A 167 -13.44 6.42 -21.32
CA TYR A 167 -14.15 5.35 -20.62
C TYR A 167 -15.62 5.67 -20.40
N THR A 168 -16.47 5.26 -21.34
CA THR A 168 -17.92 5.51 -21.22
C THR A 168 -18.62 4.55 -20.25
N LYS A 169 -18.17 3.28 -20.18
CA LYS A 169 -18.75 2.23 -19.34
C LYS A 169 -17.76 1.61 -18.36
N HIS A 170 -16.47 1.67 -18.68
CA HIS A 170 -15.43 1.05 -17.85
C HIS A 170 -15.28 1.82 -16.52
N PRO A 171 -15.08 1.11 -15.38
CA PRO A 171 -14.89 1.74 -14.07
C PRO A 171 -13.77 2.77 -13.99
N TYR A 172 -12.83 2.77 -14.93
CA TYR A 172 -11.74 3.75 -14.99
C TYR A 172 -12.20 5.20 -15.20
N LYS A 173 -13.45 5.43 -15.61
CA LYS A 173 -14.04 6.76 -15.61
C LYS A 173 -14.15 7.36 -14.20
N ARG A 174 -14.28 6.51 -13.15
CA ARG A 174 -14.43 6.96 -11.78
C ARG A 174 -13.14 7.60 -11.27
N LYS A 175 -13.31 8.67 -10.50
CA LYS A 175 -12.19 9.31 -9.79
C LYS A 175 -11.81 8.45 -8.59
N VAL A 176 -10.52 8.28 -8.36
CA VAL A 176 -10.02 7.54 -7.19
C VAL A 176 -10.48 8.21 -5.89
N ILE A 177 -10.42 9.54 -5.85
CA ILE A 177 -10.83 10.32 -4.68
C ILE A 177 -12.36 10.34 -4.47
N GLY A 178 -13.15 9.92 -5.48
CA GLY A 178 -14.59 9.95 -5.45
C GLY A 178 -15.23 11.31 -5.72
N SER A 179 -16.47 11.46 -5.28
CA SER A 179 -17.23 12.72 -5.38
C SER A 179 -17.65 13.24 -4.00
N ALA A 180 -17.85 14.56 -3.89
CA ALA A 180 -18.24 15.20 -2.64
C ALA A 180 -19.61 14.70 -2.14
N ASP A 181 -20.55 14.41 -3.03
CA ASP A 181 -21.90 13.94 -2.69
C ASP A 181 -21.84 12.54 -2.03
N ILE A 182 -21.02 11.64 -2.58
CA ILE A 182 -20.87 10.28 -2.04
C ILE A 182 -20.07 10.31 -0.75
N ILE A 183 -18.89 10.92 -0.75
CA ILE A 183 -18.04 11.01 0.45
C ILE A 183 -18.77 11.75 1.59
N GLY A 184 -19.57 12.76 1.27
CA GLY A 184 -20.37 13.51 2.25
C GLY A 184 -21.42 12.68 2.97
N THR A 185 -21.91 11.61 2.34
CA THR A 185 -23.05 10.82 2.84
C THR A 185 -22.76 9.35 3.12
N ILE A 186 -21.65 8.80 2.60
CA ILE A 186 -21.28 7.39 2.80
C ILE A 186 -21.23 7.03 4.28
N ARG A 187 -21.86 5.93 4.65
CA ARG A 187 -21.97 5.48 6.02
C ARG A 187 -20.82 4.56 6.40
N ARG A 188 -20.53 4.50 7.69
CA ARG A 188 -19.49 3.62 8.25
C ARG A 188 -19.70 2.16 7.85
N GLU A 189 -20.94 1.71 7.82
CA GLU A 189 -21.32 0.35 7.47
C GLU A 189 -20.93 0.02 6.02
N GLU A 190 -21.12 0.95 5.09
CA GLU A 190 -20.75 0.78 3.67
C GLU A 190 -19.22 0.72 3.48
N ILE A 191 -18.48 1.48 4.30
CA ILE A 191 -17.02 1.43 4.33
C ILE A 191 -16.53 0.07 4.86
N LEU A 192 -17.16 -0.42 5.94
CA LEU A 192 -16.84 -1.74 6.50
C LEU A 192 -17.23 -2.88 5.55
N ASP A 193 -18.33 -2.76 4.80
CA ASP A 193 -18.71 -3.74 3.79
C ASP A 193 -17.65 -3.81 2.68
N TYR A 194 -17.13 -2.66 2.23
CA TYR A 194 -16.03 -2.62 1.27
C TYR A 194 -14.75 -3.26 1.86
N PHE A 195 -14.39 -2.92 3.09
CA PHE A 195 -13.27 -3.54 3.80
C PHE A 195 -13.42 -5.06 3.86
N ASN A 196 -14.55 -5.56 4.33
CA ASN A 196 -14.80 -7.00 4.49
C ASN A 196 -14.73 -7.77 3.16
N ASN A 197 -15.09 -7.12 2.05
CA ASN A 197 -15.08 -7.74 0.73
C ASN A 197 -13.69 -7.84 0.11
N TYR A 198 -12.78 -6.93 0.42
CA TYR A 198 -11.51 -6.83 -0.31
C TYR A 198 -10.26 -7.00 0.55
N TYR A 199 -10.31 -6.76 1.86
CA TYR A 199 -9.15 -6.78 2.74
C TYR A 199 -8.95 -8.16 3.42
N ALA A 200 -8.90 -9.20 2.60
CA ALA A 200 -8.55 -10.55 3.05
C ALA A 200 -7.11 -10.88 2.63
N PRO A 201 -6.35 -11.66 3.43
CA PRO A 201 -4.98 -12.05 3.08
C PRO A 201 -4.84 -12.64 1.68
N SER A 202 -5.82 -13.43 1.21
CA SER A 202 -5.82 -14.00 -0.15
C SER A 202 -5.86 -12.96 -1.27
N ASN A 203 -6.25 -11.72 -0.96
CA ASN A 203 -6.27 -10.58 -1.89
C ASN A 203 -5.06 -9.65 -1.69
N MET A 204 -4.08 -10.03 -0.84
CA MET A 204 -2.92 -9.22 -0.49
C MET A 204 -1.63 -9.80 -1.06
N ILE A 205 -0.71 -8.90 -1.40
CA ILE A 205 0.68 -9.19 -1.70
C ILE A 205 1.52 -8.36 -0.72
N THR A 206 2.31 -9.01 0.14
CA THR A 206 3.22 -8.31 1.05
C THR A 206 4.65 -8.44 0.58
N LEU A 207 5.29 -7.31 0.34
CA LEU A 207 6.70 -7.18 0.01
C LEU A 207 7.48 -6.82 1.27
N VAL A 208 8.63 -7.47 1.48
CA VAL A 208 9.61 -7.09 2.48
C VAL A 208 10.95 -6.92 1.80
N VAL A 209 11.50 -5.72 1.85
CA VAL A 209 12.76 -5.36 1.17
C VAL A 209 13.70 -4.70 2.18
N GLY A 210 14.92 -5.19 2.29
CA GLY A 210 15.94 -4.60 3.15
C GLY A 210 16.69 -5.60 4.02
N ASP A 211 17.20 -5.14 5.15
CA ASP A 211 18.03 -5.96 6.05
C ASP A 211 17.19 -6.90 6.89
N VAL A 212 16.78 -8.00 6.28
CA VAL A 212 16.02 -9.10 6.92
C VAL A 212 16.60 -10.46 6.54
N ASP A 213 16.31 -11.44 7.37
CA ASP A 213 16.45 -12.86 7.03
C ASP A 213 15.16 -13.33 6.35
N THR A 214 15.29 -13.97 5.20
CA THR A 214 14.14 -14.36 4.37
C THR A 214 13.18 -15.29 5.09
N GLU A 215 13.70 -16.35 5.76
CA GLU A 215 12.86 -17.34 6.43
C GLU A 215 12.15 -16.73 7.64
N LYS A 216 12.86 -15.92 8.42
CA LYS A 216 12.28 -15.21 9.56
C LYS A 216 11.20 -14.21 9.13
N ALA A 217 11.44 -13.46 8.04
CA ALA A 217 10.46 -12.53 7.50
C ALA A 217 9.18 -13.25 7.06
N ILE A 218 9.30 -14.36 6.32
CA ILE A 218 8.14 -15.17 5.89
C ILE A 218 7.39 -15.73 7.11
N ALA A 219 8.10 -16.28 8.09
CA ALA A 219 7.49 -16.83 9.31
C ALA A 219 6.75 -15.72 10.09
N LYS A 220 7.34 -14.53 10.21
CA LYS A 220 6.71 -13.39 10.88
C LYS A 220 5.46 -12.90 10.15
N ILE A 221 5.50 -12.80 8.83
CA ILE A 221 4.30 -12.45 8.03
C ILE A 221 3.20 -13.50 8.23
N GLN A 222 3.54 -14.79 8.14
CA GLN A 222 2.56 -15.88 8.33
C GLN A 222 1.92 -15.86 9.72
N GLN A 223 2.66 -15.46 10.73
CA GLN A 223 2.16 -15.33 12.11
C GLN A 223 1.24 -14.10 12.26
N SER A 224 1.54 -13.00 11.55
CA SER A 224 0.87 -11.71 11.71
C SER A 224 -0.44 -11.61 10.88
N PHE A 225 -0.52 -12.31 9.75
CA PHE A 225 -1.67 -12.35 8.84
C PHE A 225 -2.41 -13.68 8.89
#